data_a9134c8afa60dc2b8b2c99dbcd8b7486
#
_entry.id   a9134c8afa60dc2b8b2c99dbcd8b7486
#
_cell.length_a   1.000
_cell.length_b   1.000
_cell.length_c   1.000
_cell.angle_alpha   90.00
_cell.angle_beta   90.00
_cell.angle_gamma   90.00
#
_symmetry.space_group_name_H-M   'P 1'
#
loop_
_entity.id
_entity.type
_entity.pdbx_description
1 polymer ?
#
loop_
_entity_poly.entity_id
_entity_poly.type
_entity_poly.pdbx_seq_one_letter_code
_entity_poly.pdbx_strand_id
1 'polypeptide(L)'
;MNTTDTAERRVHVWDLPTRLFHWSLLALVAVAWFTGEEEGTAAIIHRYAGEAIAGLIVFRVIWGFAGGERARFADFAASPSAIIAHVRDLFSKQPIRHLGHNPLGGVAVLLLLAITTGIVVTGLFSGGEENSGPFVGLWGLELSEFHEVLFRALQALVVFHVLGVVVESLKAKDALVPAMITGSKRRRADELGEDAKPASIAALIVALGASIAVSLALMTQAPPPNTGVDTNIGYFESEDD
;
A
#
# COMPACT_ATOMS: atom_id res chain seq x y z
N MET A 1 29.92 -41.65 -4.20
CA MET A 1 29.78 -40.30 -4.79
C MET A 1 28.32 -39.94 -4.75
N ASN A 2 27.89 -39.24 -3.71
CA ASN A 2 26.51 -38.75 -3.62
C ASN A 2 26.37 -37.57 -4.58
N THR A 3 25.66 -37.77 -5.66
CA THR A 3 25.15 -36.67 -6.49
C THR A 3 24.11 -35.95 -5.64
N THR A 4 24.58 -34.95 -4.88
CA THR A 4 23.67 -34.02 -4.19
C THR A 4 22.74 -33.40 -5.22
N ASP A 5 21.50 -33.72 -5.07
CA ASP A 5 20.34 -33.25 -5.80
C ASP A 5 20.39 -31.70 -5.87
N THR A 6 20.89 -31.16 -6.97
CA THR A 6 20.88 -29.73 -7.31
C THR A 6 19.52 -29.33 -7.87
N ALA A 7 18.45 -29.95 -7.34
CA ALA A 7 17.11 -29.61 -7.71
C ALA A 7 16.85 -28.12 -7.39
N GLU A 8 16.47 -27.35 -8.39
CA GLU A 8 15.98 -25.97 -8.23
C GLU A 8 14.84 -25.96 -7.21
N ARG A 9 15.17 -25.63 -5.95
CA ARG A 9 14.16 -25.60 -4.87
C ARG A 9 13.38 -24.30 -4.95
N ARG A 10 12.05 -24.38 -4.87
CA ARG A 10 11.20 -23.21 -4.60
C ARG A 10 11.32 -22.82 -3.13
N VAL A 11 11.56 -21.55 -2.88
CA VAL A 11 11.66 -20.93 -1.55
C VAL A 11 10.48 -19.98 -1.37
N HIS A 12 9.79 -20.11 -0.25
CA HIS A 12 8.71 -19.20 0.12
C HIS A 12 9.30 -17.85 0.58
N VAL A 13 8.93 -16.78 -0.12
CA VAL A 13 9.48 -15.44 0.10
C VAL A 13 8.44 -14.50 0.70
N TRP A 14 7.24 -14.45 0.11
CA TRP A 14 6.19 -13.54 0.53
C TRP A 14 5.04 -14.28 1.17
N ASP A 15 4.73 -13.94 2.42
CA ASP A 15 3.56 -14.47 3.10
C ASP A 15 2.25 -13.99 2.45
N LEU A 16 1.17 -14.74 2.65
CA LEU A 16 -0.13 -14.42 2.07
C LEU A 16 -0.66 -13.05 2.53
N PRO A 17 -0.56 -12.66 3.82
CA PRO A 17 -1.00 -11.34 4.27
C PRO A 17 -0.30 -10.19 3.55
N THR A 18 1.01 -10.25 3.35
CA THR A 18 1.77 -9.23 2.60
C THR A 18 1.31 -9.11 1.15
N ARG A 19 1.04 -10.25 0.50
CA ARG A 19 0.56 -10.28 -0.89
C ARG A 19 -0.85 -9.72 -1.02
N LEU A 20 -1.76 -10.11 -0.13
CA LEU A 20 -3.12 -9.58 -0.10
C LEU A 20 -3.10 -8.07 0.17
N PHE A 21 -2.31 -7.60 1.15
CA PHE A 21 -2.13 -6.18 1.38
C PHE A 21 -1.69 -5.45 0.10
N HIS A 22 -0.67 -5.93 -0.58
CA HIS A 22 -0.13 -5.28 -1.78
C HIS A 22 -1.18 -5.17 -2.89
N TRP A 23 -1.87 -6.26 -3.23
CA TRP A 23 -2.85 -6.27 -4.30
C TRP A 23 -4.13 -5.50 -3.95
N SER A 24 -4.57 -5.57 -2.68
CA SER A 24 -5.70 -4.76 -2.20
C SER A 24 -5.36 -3.27 -2.22
N LEU A 25 -4.16 -2.90 -1.77
CA LEU A 25 -3.71 -1.51 -1.83
C LEU A 25 -3.66 -0.99 -3.27
N LEU A 26 -3.09 -1.76 -4.19
CA LEU A 26 -3.06 -1.40 -5.61
C LEU A 26 -4.47 -1.18 -6.17
N ALA A 27 -5.40 -2.10 -5.89
CA ALA A 27 -6.77 -1.99 -6.35
C ALA A 27 -7.48 -0.76 -5.79
N LEU A 28 -7.36 -0.51 -4.48
CA LEU A 28 -8.00 0.64 -3.83
C LEU A 28 -7.37 1.97 -4.25
N VAL A 29 -6.05 2.03 -4.43
CA VAL A 29 -5.38 3.22 -4.99
C VAL A 29 -5.85 3.49 -6.41
N ALA A 30 -6.01 2.46 -7.25
CA ALA A 30 -6.56 2.63 -8.59
C ALA A 30 -8.01 3.13 -8.54
N VAL A 31 -8.86 2.56 -7.69
CA VAL A 31 -10.24 3.05 -7.49
C VAL A 31 -10.24 4.51 -7.05
N ALA A 32 -9.46 4.86 -6.01
CA ALA A 32 -9.37 6.24 -5.54
C ALA A 32 -8.85 7.19 -6.63
N TRP A 33 -7.89 6.75 -7.45
CA TRP A 33 -7.37 7.56 -8.56
C TRP A 33 -8.45 7.91 -9.58
N PHE A 34 -9.20 6.90 -10.05
CA PHE A 34 -10.22 7.12 -11.08
C PHE A 34 -11.49 7.80 -10.56
N THR A 35 -11.66 7.92 -9.25
CA THR A 35 -12.84 8.54 -8.63
C THR A 35 -12.54 9.87 -7.93
N GLY A 36 -11.27 10.30 -7.92
CA GLY A 36 -10.84 11.46 -7.11
C GLY A 36 -11.28 12.82 -7.63
N GLU A 37 -11.48 12.94 -8.96
CA GLU A 37 -11.91 14.18 -9.61
C GLU A 37 -13.38 14.13 -10.05
N GLU A 38 -14.09 13.06 -9.68
CA GLU A 38 -15.48 12.84 -10.07
C GLU A 38 -16.45 13.27 -8.97
N GLU A 39 -17.69 13.57 -9.36
CA GLU A 39 -18.76 14.02 -8.48
C GLU A 39 -19.73 12.87 -8.14
N GLY A 40 -20.66 13.12 -7.25
CA GLY A 40 -21.76 12.22 -6.91
C GLY A 40 -21.30 10.90 -6.31
N THR A 41 -21.77 9.78 -6.87
CA THR A 41 -21.44 8.44 -6.37
C THR A 41 -19.95 8.12 -6.42
N ALA A 42 -19.23 8.65 -7.42
CA ALA A 42 -17.80 8.41 -7.55
C ALA A 42 -17.00 9.10 -6.42
N ALA A 43 -17.36 10.32 -6.03
CA ALA A 43 -16.77 10.99 -4.88
C ALA A 43 -16.98 10.19 -3.58
N ILE A 44 -18.15 9.57 -3.40
CA ILE A 44 -18.43 8.68 -2.27
C ILE A 44 -17.52 7.46 -2.30
N ILE A 45 -17.33 6.85 -3.48
CA ILE A 45 -16.44 5.70 -3.67
C ILE A 45 -15.00 6.08 -3.36
N HIS A 46 -14.54 7.27 -3.78
CA HIS A 46 -13.21 7.80 -3.46
C HIS A 46 -12.97 7.82 -1.95
N ARG A 47 -13.92 8.40 -1.20
CA ARG A 47 -13.83 8.47 0.26
C ARG A 47 -13.74 7.09 0.89
N TYR A 48 -14.64 6.18 0.57
CA TYR A 48 -14.61 4.82 1.13
C TYR A 48 -13.33 4.06 0.76
N ALA A 49 -12.81 4.27 -0.45
CA ALA A 49 -11.51 3.71 -0.84
C ALA A 49 -10.38 4.27 0.04
N GLY A 50 -10.38 5.59 0.30
CA GLY A 50 -9.41 6.23 1.19
C GLY A 50 -9.46 5.69 2.63
N GLU A 51 -10.67 5.54 3.19
CA GLU A 51 -10.89 4.99 4.53
C GLU A 51 -10.48 3.51 4.62
N ALA A 52 -10.69 2.72 3.56
CA ALA A 52 -10.20 1.35 3.48
C ALA A 52 -8.66 1.31 3.36
N ILE A 53 -8.05 2.23 2.60
CA ILE A 53 -6.59 2.38 2.52
C ILE A 53 -6.01 2.73 3.90
N ALA A 54 -6.68 3.59 4.69
CA ALA A 54 -6.27 3.90 6.06
C ALA A 54 -6.14 2.63 6.91
N GLY A 55 -7.14 1.75 6.86
CA GLY A 55 -7.08 0.46 7.54
C GLY A 55 -5.95 -0.44 7.04
N LEU A 56 -5.73 -0.49 5.71
CA LEU A 56 -4.62 -1.25 5.14
C LEU A 56 -3.25 -0.73 5.60
N ILE A 57 -3.10 0.59 5.75
CA ILE A 57 -1.87 1.20 6.29
C ILE A 57 -1.65 0.73 7.72
N VAL A 58 -2.68 0.77 8.57
CA VAL A 58 -2.60 0.27 9.96
C VAL A 58 -2.20 -1.21 9.97
N PHE A 59 -2.84 -2.03 9.14
CA PHE A 59 -2.44 -3.42 8.95
C PHE A 59 -0.95 -3.53 8.60
N ARG A 60 -0.48 -2.79 7.60
CA ARG A 60 0.90 -2.86 7.11
C ARG A 60 1.92 -2.42 8.15
N VAL A 61 1.60 -1.40 8.92
CA VAL A 61 2.47 -0.94 10.01
C VAL A 61 2.61 -2.03 11.07
N ILE A 62 1.51 -2.59 11.57
CA ILE A 62 1.54 -3.68 12.55
C ILE A 62 2.27 -4.90 11.97
N TRP A 63 1.96 -5.28 10.72
CA TRP A 63 2.60 -6.41 10.04
C TRP A 63 4.08 -6.17 9.76
N GLY A 64 4.50 -4.91 9.63
CA GLY A 64 5.91 -4.52 9.51
C GLY A 64 6.74 -4.72 10.77
N PHE A 65 6.09 -4.86 11.92
CA PHE A 65 6.78 -5.18 13.19
C PHE A 65 6.55 -6.63 13.63
N ALA A 66 5.34 -7.15 13.48
CA ALA A 66 4.92 -8.44 14.05
C ALA A 66 4.69 -9.53 12.99
N GLY A 67 4.78 -9.22 11.71
CA GLY A 67 4.53 -10.10 10.58
C GLY A 67 5.61 -11.15 10.34
N GLY A 68 5.50 -11.84 9.22
CA GLY A 68 6.50 -12.81 8.76
C GLY A 68 7.88 -12.18 8.55
N GLU A 69 8.92 -13.01 8.60
CA GLU A 69 10.31 -12.55 8.61
C GLU A 69 10.59 -11.49 7.53
N ARG A 70 10.23 -11.77 6.28
CA ARG A 70 10.51 -10.84 5.15
C ARG A 70 9.50 -9.70 4.99
N ALA A 71 8.42 -9.69 5.80
CA ALA A 71 7.48 -8.59 5.89
C ALA A 71 7.95 -7.49 6.84
N ARG A 72 8.86 -7.82 7.77
CA ARG A 72 9.31 -6.88 8.81
C ARG A 72 10.19 -5.79 8.24
N PHE A 73 9.98 -4.57 8.72
CA PHE A 73 10.80 -3.41 8.34
C PHE A 73 12.29 -3.63 8.61
N ALA A 74 12.63 -4.31 9.71
CA ALA A 74 14.01 -4.63 10.06
C ALA A 74 14.73 -5.54 9.04
N ASP A 75 13.99 -6.36 8.27
CA ASP A 75 14.57 -7.26 7.27
C ASP A 75 15.06 -6.51 6.01
N PHE A 76 14.47 -5.37 5.69
CA PHE A 76 14.77 -4.64 4.46
C PHE A 76 15.14 -3.16 4.66
N ALA A 77 15.22 -2.68 5.90
CA ALA A 77 15.74 -1.35 6.19
C ALA A 77 17.25 -1.32 5.88
N ALA A 78 17.60 -0.81 4.71
CA ALA A 78 18.98 -0.80 4.23
C ALA A 78 19.72 0.47 4.66
N SER A 79 21.01 0.35 4.98
CA SER A 79 21.87 1.50 5.22
C SER A 79 22.12 2.28 3.91
N PRO A 80 22.42 3.59 3.97
CA PRO A 80 22.76 4.38 2.78
C PRO A 80 23.91 3.77 1.96
N SER A 81 24.90 3.18 2.62
CA SER A 81 26.01 2.50 1.94
C SER A 81 25.56 1.25 1.18
N ALA A 82 24.64 0.47 1.73
CA ALA A 82 24.06 -0.69 1.06
C ALA A 82 23.23 -0.28 -0.17
N ILE A 83 22.48 0.82 -0.08
CA ILE A 83 21.72 1.37 -1.21
C ILE A 83 22.66 1.77 -2.34
N ILE A 84 23.73 2.52 -2.04
CA ILE A 84 24.72 2.96 -3.04
C ILE A 84 25.44 1.75 -3.67
N ALA A 85 25.79 0.76 -2.84
CA ALA A 85 26.42 -0.47 -3.31
C ALA A 85 25.50 -1.23 -4.27
N HIS A 86 24.21 -1.37 -3.92
CA HIS A 86 23.22 -2.04 -4.78
C HIS A 86 23.01 -1.30 -6.11
N VAL A 87 22.90 0.05 -6.09
CA VAL A 87 22.78 0.84 -7.32
C VAL A 87 23.99 0.62 -8.24
N ARG A 88 25.21 0.58 -7.70
CA ARG A 88 26.42 0.28 -8.48
C ARG A 88 26.39 -1.14 -9.02
N ASP A 89 25.99 -2.11 -8.20
CA ASP A 89 25.90 -3.51 -8.58
C ASP A 89 24.89 -3.74 -9.71
N LEU A 90 23.78 -3.00 -9.74
CA LEU A 90 22.75 -3.09 -10.79
C LEU A 90 23.31 -2.80 -12.20
N PHE A 91 24.42 -2.03 -12.28
CA PHE A 91 25.14 -1.77 -13.53
C PHE A 91 26.27 -2.78 -13.79
N SER A 92 26.49 -3.76 -12.91
CA SER A 92 27.46 -4.83 -13.11
C SER A 92 27.00 -5.81 -14.21
N LYS A 93 27.92 -6.67 -14.68
CA LYS A 93 27.59 -7.71 -15.67
C LYS A 93 26.74 -8.83 -15.10
N GLN A 94 26.79 -9.03 -13.79
CA GLN A 94 26.05 -10.06 -13.05
C GLN A 94 25.57 -9.47 -11.71
N PRO A 95 24.44 -8.72 -11.72
CA PRO A 95 23.89 -8.15 -10.50
C PRO A 95 23.53 -9.22 -9.47
N ILE A 96 23.76 -8.90 -8.21
CA ILE A 96 23.41 -9.78 -7.08
C ILE A 96 21.89 -9.87 -6.98
N ARG A 97 21.38 -11.09 -7.00
CA ARG A 97 19.96 -11.37 -6.81
C ARG A 97 19.64 -11.48 -5.32
N HIS A 98 18.55 -10.87 -4.90
CA HIS A 98 18.05 -10.92 -3.53
C HIS A 98 16.79 -11.79 -3.45
N LEU A 99 16.71 -12.69 -2.48
CA LEU A 99 15.49 -13.47 -2.26
C LEU A 99 14.34 -12.59 -1.77
N GLY A 100 14.56 -11.75 -0.76
CA GLY A 100 13.61 -10.74 -0.26
C GLY A 100 13.70 -9.41 -1.01
N HIS A 101 13.49 -8.31 -0.31
CA HIS A 101 13.72 -6.98 -0.87
C HIS A 101 15.21 -6.72 -1.09
N ASN A 102 15.56 -6.20 -2.25
CA ASN A 102 16.86 -5.57 -2.42
C ASN A 102 16.88 -4.20 -1.70
N PRO A 103 18.05 -3.62 -1.43
CA PRO A 103 18.18 -2.35 -0.71
C PRO A 103 17.33 -1.20 -1.29
N LEU A 104 17.26 -1.08 -2.62
CA LEU A 104 16.47 -0.05 -3.29
C LEU A 104 14.97 -0.32 -3.21
N GLY A 105 14.57 -1.59 -3.32
CA GLY A 105 13.20 -2.04 -3.14
C GLY A 105 12.68 -1.77 -1.73
N GLY A 106 13.53 -1.97 -0.70
CA GLY A 106 13.20 -1.62 0.68
C GLY A 106 12.90 -0.13 0.86
N VAL A 107 13.73 0.74 0.26
CA VAL A 107 13.48 2.20 0.26
C VAL A 107 12.17 2.53 -0.45
N ALA A 108 11.92 1.93 -1.61
CA ALA A 108 10.68 2.17 -2.36
C ALA A 108 9.43 1.80 -1.53
N VAL A 109 9.45 0.68 -0.80
CA VAL A 109 8.34 0.28 0.11
C VAL A 109 8.12 1.34 1.18
N LEU A 110 9.17 1.83 1.84
CA LEU A 110 9.05 2.84 2.89
C LEU A 110 8.53 4.17 2.35
N LEU A 111 9.01 4.62 1.19
CA LEU A 111 8.55 5.85 0.55
C LEU A 111 7.10 5.75 0.09
N LEU A 112 6.72 4.65 -0.57
CA LEU A 112 5.33 4.40 -0.99
C LEU A 112 4.39 4.40 0.22
N LEU A 113 4.77 3.71 1.29
CA LEU A 113 3.98 3.67 2.52
C LEU A 113 3.86 5.06 3.16
N ALA A 114 4.95 5.82 3.24
CA ALA A 114 4.96 7.16 3.83
C ALA A 114 4.09 8.14 3.02
N ILE A 115 4.23 8.17 1.70
CA ILE A 115 3.42 9.04 0.83
C ILE A 115 1.94 8.65 0.88
N THR A 116 1.62 7.35 0.80
CA THR A 116 0.24 6.89 0.90
C THR A 116 -0.36 7.24 2.28
N THR A 117 0.41 7.13 3.36
CA THR A 117 -0.01 7.58 4.68
C THR A 117 -0.28 9.08 4.70
N GLY A 118 0.60 9.89 4.11
CA GLY A 118 0.41 11.32 3.97
C GLY A 118 -0.86 11.68 3.20
N ILE A 119 -1.15 10.98 2.08
CA ILE A 119 -2.37 11.16 1.30
C ILE A 119 -3.60 10.83 2.14
N VAL A 120 -3.60 9.71 2.85
CA VAL A 120 -4.72 9.36 3.75
C VAL A 120 -4.91 10.41 4.83
N VAL A 121 -3.85 10.80 5.53
CA VAL A 121 -3.93 11.81 6.60
C VAL A 121 -4.46 13.12 6.05
N THR A 122 -3.95 13.62 4.93
CA THR A 122 -4.45 14.87 4.33
C THR A 122 -5.91 14.73 3.86
N GLY A 123 -6.28 13.59 3.27
CA GLY A 123 -7.66 13.32 2.86
C GLY A 123 -8.67 13.31 4.02
N LEU A 124 -8.25 12.92 5.24
CA LEU A 124 -9.12 13.01 6.41
C LEU A 124 -9.49 14.45 6.80
N PHE A 125 -8.66 15.44 6.43
CA PHE A 125 -8.87 16.86 6.70
C PHE A 125 -9.27 17.65 5.44
N SER A 126 -9.42 16.99 4.32
CA SER A 126 -9.82 17.65 3.06
C SER A 126 -11.33 17.85 3.01
N GLY A 127 -11.75 18.99 2.45
CA GLY A 127 -13.15 19.33 2.22
C GLY A 127 -13.44 19.45 0.73
N GLY A 128 -14.68 19.19 0.34
CA GLY A 128 -15.22 19.37 -1.00
C GLY A 128 -16.72 19.61 -0.94
N GLU A 129 -17.31 20.06 -2.05
CA GLU A 129 -18.75 20.39 -2.11
C GLU A 129 -19.62 19.14 -1.88
N GLU A 130 -19.22 18.00 -2.40
CA GLU A 130 -20.00 16.76 -2.34
C GLU A 130 -19.46 15.76 -1.32
N ASN A 131 -18.21 15.88 -0.94
CA ASN A 131 -17.58 14.91 -0.06
C ASN A 131 -16.49 15.53 0.80
N SER A 132 -16.54 15.23 2.09
CA SER A 132 -15.58 15.75 3.05
C SER A 132 -15.02 14.63 3.90
N GLY A 133 -13.74 14.74 4.24
CA GLY A 133 -13.09 13.86 5.18
C GLY A 133 -13.71 13.99 6.59
N PRO A 134 -13.60 12.96 7.44
CA PRO A 134 -14.22 12.93 8.76
C PRO A 134 -13.70 14.02 9.72
N PHE A 135 -12.56 14.63 9.43
CA PHE A 135 -11.92 15.64 10.28
C PHE A 135 -11.84 17.01 9.63
N VAL A 136 -12.61 17.24 8.55
CA VAL A 136 -12.66 18.53 7.87
C VAL A 136 -12.97 19.65 8.85
N GLY A 137 -12.23 20.74 8.78
CA GLY A 137 -12.39 21.91 9.68
C GLY A 137 -11.93 21.67 11.12
N LEU A 138 -11.54 20.45 11.51
CA LEU A 138 -10.97 20.22 12.82
C LEU A 138 -9.66 21.01 12.97
N TRP A 139 -9.57 21.78 14.05
CA TRP A 139 -8.46 22.73 14.32
C TRP A 139 -8.28 23.82 13.25
N GLY A 140 -9.28 24.09 12.41
CA GLY A 140 -9.18 25.02 11.29
C GLY A 140 -8.26 24.54 10.16
N LEU A 141 -7.96 23.27 10.10
CA LEU A 141 -7.14 22.67 9.05
C LEU A 141 -8.00 22.35 7.82
N GLU A 142 -7.45 22.68 6.66
CA GLU A 142 -7.92 22.26 5.34
C GLU A 142 -6.70 21.85 4.52
N LEU A 143 -6.64 20.60 4.07
CA LEU A 143 -5.44 19.98 3.52
C LEU A 143 -5.60 19.47 2.08
N SER A 144 -6.63 19.90 1.34
CA SER A 144 -6.90 19.44 -0.03
C SER A 144 -5.73 19.68 -0.98
N GLU A 145 -5.09 20.85 -0.91
CA GLU A 145 -3.92 21.16 -1.75
C GLU A 145 -2.75 20.19 -1.46
N PHE A 146 -2.50 19.88 -0.18
CA PHE A 146 -1.46 18.92 0.19
C PHE A 146 -1.81 17.49 -0.26
N HIS A 147 -3.08 17.11 -0.18
CA HIS A 147 -3.57 15.83 -0.68
C HIS A 147 -3.26 15.68 -2.17
N GLU A 148 -3.56 16.68 -2.97
CA GLU A 148 -3.30 16.69 -4.41
C GLU A 148 -1.79 16.64 -4.72
N VAL A 149 -0.96 17.44 -4.04
CA VAL A 149 0.49 17.43 -4.22
C VAL A 149 1.08 16.05 -3.89
N LEU A 150 0.67 15.43 -2.77
CA LEU A 150 1.12 14.10 -2.40
C LEU A 150 0.63 13.04 -3.39
N PHE A 151 -0.56 13.20 -3.94
CA PHE A 151 -1.06 12.29 -4.96
C PHE A 151 -0.21 12.35 -6.24
N ARG A 152 0.17 13.54 -6.71
CA ARG A 152 1.11 13.69 -7.84
C ARG A 152 2.48 13.05 -7.54
N ALA A 153 2.96 13.19 -6.32
CA ALA A 153 4.19 12.52 -5.88
C ALA A 153 4.04 10.99 -5.87
N LEU A 154 2.88 10.46 -5.44
CA LEU A 154 2.58 9.04 -5.50
C LEU A 154 2.59 8.51 -6.94
N GLN A 155 1.97 9.24 -7.89
CA GLN A 155 1.96 8.86 -9.30
C GLN A 155 3.39 8.70 -9.85
N ALA A 156 4.26 9.69 -9.60
CA ALA A 156 5.65 9.61 -10.00
C ALA A 156 6.38 8.42 -9.34
N LEU A 157 6.15 8.20 -8.04
CA LEU A 157 6.79 7.11 -7.30
C LEU A 157 6.31 5.73 -7.76
N VAL A 158 5.03 5.58 -8.13
CA VAL A 158 4.49 4.34 -8.73
C VAL A 158 5.15 4.05 -10.07
N VAL A 159 5.35 5.07 -10.92
CA VAL A 159 6.09 4.91 -12.19
C VAL A 159 7.52 4.42 -11.91
N PHE A 160 8.24 5.06 -10.98
CA PHE A 160 9.58 4.64 -10.61
C PHE A 160 9.60 3.23 -9.99
N HIS A 161 8.61 2.87 -9.19
CA HIS A 161 8.49 1.52 -8.63
C HIS A 161 8.32 0.48 -9.73
N VAL A 162 7.40 0.68 -10.67
CA VAL A 162 7.19 -0.25 -11.79
C VAL A 162 8.43 -0.36 -12.67
N LEU A 163 9.07 0.76 -13.00
CA LEU A 163 10.34 0.76 -13.75
C LEU A 163 11.44 0.01 -13.00
N GLY A 164 11.56 0.23 -11.69
CA GLY A 164 12.53 -0.49 -10.84
C GLY A 164 12.28 -1.99 -10.84
N VAL A 165 11.02 -2.43 -10.71
CA VAL A 165 10.65 -3.85 -10.80
C VAL A 165 11.00 -4.44 -12.15
N VAL A 166 10.75 -3.72 -13.26
CA VAL A 166 11.09 -4.17 -14.61
C VAL A 166 12.62 -4.29 -14.78
N VAL A 167 13.36 -3.25 -14.40
CA VAL A 167 14.83 -3.24 -14.53
C VAL A 167 15.45 -4.34 -13.71
N GLU A 168 15.05 -4.49 -12.44
CA GLU A 168 15.56 -5.54 -11.57
C GLU A 168 15.22 -6.94 -12.10
N SER A 169 13.98 -7.15 -12.55
CA SER A 169 13.56 -8.43 -13.13
C SER A 169 14.38 -8.81 -14.35
N LEU A 170 14.69 -7.85 -15.21
CA LEU A 170 15.48 -8.09 -16.43
C LEU A 170 16.98 -8.29 -16.12
N LYS A 171 17.55 -7.44 -15.25
CA LYS A 171 18.98 -7.44 -14.93
C LYS A 171 19.37 -8.63 -14.06
N ALA A 172 18.66 -8.84 -12.95
CA ALA A 172 18.92 -9.96 -12.04
C ALA A 172 18.31 -11.29 -12.53
N LYS A 173 17.56 -11.27 -13.65
CA LYS A 173 16.80 -12.43 -14.17
C LYS A 173 15.93 -13.05 -13.06
N ASP A 174 15.21 -12.21 -12.34
CA ASP A 174 14.36 -12.59 -11.22
C ASP A 174 12.88 -12.37 -11.52
N ALA A 175 12.06 -13.33 -11.16
CA ALA A 175 10.61 -13.29 -11.40
C ALA A 175 9.88 -12.55 -10.27
N LEU A 176 10.05 -11.20 -10.16
CA LEU A 176 9.51 -10.41 -9.05
C LEU A 176 7.98 -10.39 -9.03
N VAL A 177 7.34 -10.11 -10.17
CA VAL A 177 5.87 -10.07 -10.25
C VAL A 177 5.25 -11.45 -10.00
N PRO A 178 5.69 -12.54 -10.66
CA PRO A 178 5.23 -13.88 -10.31
C PRO A 178 5.43 -14.25 -8.84
N ALA A 179 6.54 -13.83 -8.22
CA ALA A 179 6.79 -14.06 -6.80
C ALA A 179 5.78 -13.35 -5.91
N MET A 180 5.34 -12.13 -6.30
CA MET A 180 4.32 -11.38 -5.56
C MET A 180 2.91 -11.97 -5.73
N ILE A 181 2.68 -12.79 -6.77
CA ILE A 181 1.43 -13.53 -6.97
C ILE A 181 1.47 -14.87 -6.22
N THR A 182 2.55 -15.65 -6.40
CA THR A 182 2.65 -17.04 -5.90
C THR A 182 3.20 -17.15 -4.48
N GLY A 183 3.91 -16.13 -4.00
CA GLY A 183 4.63 -16.11 -2.73
C GLY A 183 6.01 -16.76 -2.78
N SER A 184 6.44 -17.32 -3.91
CA SER A 184 7.63 -18.17 -3.99
C SER A 184 8.55 -17.75 -5.13
N LYS A 185 9.87 -17.92 -4.92
CA LYS A 185 10.90 -17.75 -5.92
C LYS A 185 11.65 -19.08 -6.15
N ARG A 186 12.19 -19.27 -7.35
CA ARG A 186 13.16 -20.34 -7.59
C ARG A 186 14.49 -19.93 -6.99
N ARG A 187 15.05 -20.75 -6.10
CA ARG A 187 16.40 -20.58 -5.57
C ARG A 187 17.40 -21.18 -6.56
N ARG A 188 18.47 -20.46 -6.84
CA ARG A 188 19.61 -20.99 -7.61
C ARG A 188 20.49 -21.85 -6.69
N ALA A 189 21.26 -22.74 -7.26
CA ALA A 189 22.12 -23.66 -6.50
C ALA A 189 23.19 -22.95 -5.66
N ASP A 190 23.63 -21.77 -6.10
CA ASP A 190 24.62 -20.91 -5.46
C ASP A 190 24.04 -19.93 -4.43
N GLU A 191 22.70 -19.84 -4.33
CA GLU A 191 22.04 -18.93 -3.38
C GLU A 191 21.85 -19.59 -2.01
N LEU A 192 22.28 -18.90 -0.96
CA LEU A 192 21.95 -19.25 0.41
C LEU A 192 20.59 -18.64 0.76
N GLY A 193 19.68 -19.44 1.30
CA GLY A 193 18.40 -18.95 1.79
C GLY A 193 17.40 -20.07 2.04
N GLU A 194 16.63 -19.88 3.10
CA GLU A 194 15.57 -20.76 3.53
C GLU A 194 14.20 -20.11 3.33
N ASP A 195 13.15 -20.86 3.54
CA ASP A 195 11.79 -20.35 3.59
C ASP A 195 11.67 -19.27 4.67
N ALA A 196 10.99 -18.18 4.35
CA ALA A 196 10.73 -17.12 5.33
C ALA A 196 9.91 -17.67 6.51
N LYS A 197 10.32 -17.33 7.73
CA LYS A 197 9.60 -17.74 8.94
C LYS A 197 8.23 -17.08 8.99
N PRO A 198 7.15 -17.83 9.22
CA PRO A 198 5.81 -17.27 9.28
C PRO A 198 5.63 -16.44 10.56
N ALA A 199 4.65 -15.53 10.54
CA ALA A 199 4.18 -14.83 11.72
C ALA A 199 3.27 -15.71 12.58
N SER A 200 3.03 -15.29 13.83
CA SER A 200 2.02 -15.91 14.67
C SER A 200 0.60 -15.56 14.21
N ILE A 201 -0.35 -16.48 14.42
CA ILE A 201 -1.77 -16.23 14.14
C ILE A 201 -2.29 -15.07 15.00
N ALA A 202 -1.82 -14.92 16.23
CA ALA A 202 -2.20 -13.79 17.09
C ALA A 202 -1.81 -12.45 16.48
N ALA A 203 -0.61 -12.32 15.91
CA ALA A 203 -0.21 -11.11 15.21
C ALA A 203 -1.12 -10.79 14.01
N LEU A 204 -1.55 -11.80 13.27
CA LEU A 204 -2.48 -11.63 12.15
C LEU A 204 -3.86 -11.14 12.64
N ILE A 205 -4.39 -11.74 13.70
CA ILE A 205 -5.70 -11.35 14.28
C ILE A 205 -5.64 -9.90 14.75
N VAL A 206 -4.58 -9.50 15.46
CA VAL A 206 -4.40 -8.11 15.94
C VAL A 206 -4.31 -7.14 14.76
N ALA A 207 -3.50 -7.45 13.75
CA ALA A 207 -3.33 -6.58 12.59
C ALA A 207 -4.63 -6.41 11.80
N LEU A 208 -5.37 -7.50 11.54
CA LEU A 208 -6.66 -7.45 10.86
C LEU A 208 -7.73 -6.74 11.70
N GLY A 209 -7.81 -7.04 13.00
CA GLY A 209 -8.76 -6.42 13.91
C GLY A 209 -8.56 -4.90 13.98
N ALA A 210 -7.32 -4.44 14.13
CA ALA A 210 -6.99 -3.01 14.14
C ALA A 210 -7.30 -2.34 12.79
N SER A 211 -6.96 -3.01 11.67
CA SER A 211 -7.27 -2.52 10.32
C SER A 211 -8.77 -2.29 10.12
N ILE A 212 -9.58 -3.29 10.42
CA ILE A 212 -11.04 -3.23 10.29
C ILE A 212 -11.62 -2.16 11.24
N ALA A 213 -11.17 -2.12 12.49
CA ALA A 213 -11.64 -1.16 13.46
C ALA A 213 -11.40 0.29 13.01
N VAL A 214 -10.22 0.59 12.48
CA VAL A 214 -9.89 1.93 11.95
C VAL A 214 -10.75 2.28 10.75
N SER A 215 -10.86 1.38 9.75
CA SER A 215 -11.71 1.64 8.58
C SER A 215 -13.16 1.91 8.99
N LEU A 216 -13.75 1.07 9.84
CA LEU A 216 -15.12 1.24 10.30
C LEU A 216 -15.30 2.52 11.13
N ALA A 217 -14.34 2.86 12.00
CA ALA A 217 -14.39 4.08 12.79
C ALA A 217 -14.40 5.33 11.91
N LEU A 218 -13.59 5.36 10.85
CA LEU A 218 -13.56 6.47 9.90
C LEU A 218 -14.87 6.56 9.12
N MET A 219 -15.37 5.43 8.59
CA MET A 219 -16.63 5.36 7.85
C MET A 219 -17.84 5.84 8.67
N THR A 220 -17.84 5.61 9.99
CA THR A 220 -18.94 6.03 10.86
C THR A 220 -18.85 7.49 11.31
N GLN A 221 -17.68 8.10 11.26
CA GLN A 221 -17.48 9.50 11.66
C GLN A 221 -17.55 10.49 10.50
N ALA A 222 -17.39 10.01 9.27
CA ALA A 222 -17.54 10.88 8.12
C ALA A 222 -18.98 11.41 8.00
N PRO A 223 -19.16 12.71 7.66
CA PRO A 223 -20.48 13.24 7.40
C PRO A 223 -21.16 12.44 6.29
N PRO A 224 -22.50 12.30 6.33
CA PRO A 224 -23.20 11.61 5.25
C PRO A 224 -22.88 12.29 3.92
N PRO A 225 -22.70 11.50 2.84
CA PRO A 225 -22.47 12.07 1.52
C PRO A 225 -23.60 13.00 1.14
N ASN A 226 -23.28 14.16 0.54
CA ASN A 226 -24.30 15.03 -0.02
C ASN A 226 -24.85 14.34 -1.28
N THR A 227 -25.97 13.66 -1.15
CA THR A 227 -26.55 12.86 -2.25
C THR A 227 -27.30 13.71 -3.27
N GLY A 228 -27.31 15.05 -3.13
CA GLY A 228 -28.07 15.96 -4.02
C GLY A 228 -29.58 15.74 -3.99
N VAL A 229 -30.08 14.85 -3.11
CA VAL A 229 -31.51 14.68 -2.89
C VAL A 229 -31.94 15.84 -2.00
N ASP A 230 -32.45 16.90 -2.60
CA ASP A 230 -33.14 17.96 -1.92
C ASP A 230 -34.32 17.36 -1.14
N THR A 231 -34.13 17.13 0.16
CA THR A 231 -35.21 16.77 1.08
C THR A 231 -36.08 17.99 1.42
N ASN A 232 -36.03 19.00 0.61
CA ASN A 232 -36.99 20.08 0.66
C ASN A 232 -38.34 19.56 0.14
N ILE A 233 -38.95 18.64 0.89
CA ILE A 233 -40.40 18.37 0.78
C ILE A 233 -41.06 19.67 1.21
N GLY A 234 -41.45 20.46 0.19
CA GLY A 234 -42.12 21.73 0.38
C GLY A 234 -43.23 21.59 1.40
N TYR A 235 -43.10 22.35 2.47
CA TYR A 235 -44.28 22.74 3.23
C TYR A 235 -45.14 23.54 2.26
N PHE A 236 -46.19 22.89 1.76
CA PHE A 236 -47.28 23.62 1.14
C PHE A 236 -47.80 24.58 2.20
N GLU A 237 -47.40 25.85 2.16
CA GLU A 237 -48.16 26.91 2.78
C GLU A 237 -49.53 26.88 2.10
N SER A 238 -50.52 26.41 2.81
CA SER A 238 -51.92 26.65 2.46
C SER A 238 -52.18 28.13 2.64
N GLU A 239 -52.12 28.89 1.53
CA GLU A 239 -52.78 30.18 1.44
C GLU A 239 -54.31 29.92 1.52
N ASP A 240 -54.87 30.07 2.69
CA ASP A 240 -56.30 30.24 2.87
C ASP A 240 -56.59 31.74 2.82
N ASP A 241 -57.26 32.18 1.73
CA ASP A 241 -58.07 33.39 1.64
C ASP A 241 -59.48 33.16 2.23
#